data_0acc197f22e0d4fd6da01c69e7972653
#
_entry.id   0acc197f22e0d4fd6da01c69e7972653
#
_cell.length_a   1.000
_cell.length_b   1.000
_cell.length_c   1.000
_cell.angle_alpha   90.00
_cell.angle_beta   90.00
_cell.angle_gamma   90.00
#
_symmetry.space_group_name_H-M   'P 1'
#
loop_
_entity.id
_entity.type
_entity.pdbx_description
1 polymer ?
#
loop_
_entity_poly.entity_id
_entity_poly.type
_entity_poly.pdbx_seq_one_letter_code
_entity_poly.pdbx_strand_id
1 'polypeptide(L)'
;MKINLSNIKKAKKVLDRNDCVAIPTETVYGLAANAYSNSAIKKIYHLKKRPKYNPLIVHYYSIEDLEKDCIINDVFLKLYKKFSPGPITYILKLKKNSRISRLVTNNSTTLAVRFPKHKITKYLLKVLNYPLAAPSANISGKISAVSSKDILEDFGKKVKFILEGGKSS
;
A
#
# COMPACT_ATOMS: atom_id res chain seq x y z
N MET A 1 19.12 1.42 8.69
CA MET A 1 18.99 2.45 7.62
C MET A 1 18.33 3.70 8.20
N LYS A 2 18.90 4.88 7.96
CA LYS A 2 18.33 6.17 8.40
C LYS A 2 17.17 6.59 7.49
N ILE A 3 16.11 7.15 8.08
CA ILE A 3 14.97 7.69 7.32
C ILE A 3 15.39 9.03 6.73
N ASN A 4 15.33 9.16 5.40
CA ASN A 4 15.57 10.41 4.71
C ASN A 4 14.27 11.22 4.62
N LEU A 5 14.13 12.25 5.46
CA LEU A 5 12.91 13.06 5.53
C LEU A 5 12.60 13.81 4.23
N SER A 6 13.62 14.19 3.44
CA SER A 6 13.42 14.83 2.13
C SER A 6 12.73 13.85 1.17
N ASN A 7 13.16 12.58 1.16
CA ASN A 7 12.54 11.55 0.31
C ASN A 7 11.10 11.23 0.76
N ILE A 8 10.82 11.22 2.06
CA ILE A 8 9.46 11.08 2.60
C ILE A 8 8.57 12.24 2.12
N LYS A 9 9.06 13.49 2.21
CA LYS A 9 8.31 14.67 1.72
C LYS A 9 8.04 14.59 0.22
N LYS A 10 9.02 14.14 -0.58
CA LYS A 10 8.85 13.93 -2.03
C LYS A 10 7.81 12.85 -2.32
N ALA A 11 7.89 11.69 -1.66
CA ALA A 11 6.92 10.61 -1.80
C ALA A 11 5.50 11.08 -1.46
N LYS A 12 5.35 11.76 -0.29
CA LYS A 12 4.06 12.34 0.11
C LYS A 12 3.51 13.30 -0.96
N LYS A 13 4.33 14.22 -1.49
CA LYS A 13 3.91 15.18 -2.53
C LYS A 13 3.41 14.47 -3.80
N VAL A 14 4.03 13.37 -4.19
CA VAL A 14 3.60 12.56 -5.35
C VAL A 14 2.25 11.89 -5.05
N LEU A 15 2.10 11.27 -3.88
CA LEU A 15 0.86 10.62 -3.45
C LEU A 15 -0.31 11.60 -3.30
N ASP A 16 -0.07 12.80 -2.75
CA ASP A 16 -1.08 13.87 -2.60
C ASP A 16 -1.60 14.37 -3.96
N ARG A 17 -0.84 14.18 -5.04
CA ARG A 17 -1.24 14.47 -6.43
C ARG A 17 -1.95 13.28 -7.11
N ASN A 18 -2.34 12.27 -6.34
CA ASN A 18 -2.95 11.05 -6.84
C ASN A 18 -2.06 10.30 -7.84
N ASP A 19 -0.73 10.35 -7.67
CA ASP A 19 0.23 9.56 -8.41
C ASP A 19 0.74 8.36 -7.59
N CYS A 20 1.44 7.43 -8.28
CA CYS A 20 1.96 6.22 -7.66
C CYS A 20 3.41 6.41 -7.22
N VAL A 21 3.74 5.82 -6.06
CA VAL A 21 5.09 5.73 -5.49
C VAL A 21 5.42 4.26 -5.24
N ALA A 22 6.61 3.82 -5.62
CA ALA A 22 7.08 2.51 -5.18
C ALA A 22 7.62 2.62 -3.75
N ILE A 23 7.16 1.76 -2.87
CA ILE A 23 7.52 1.73 -1.44
C ILE A 23 8.14 0.40 -1.05
N PRO A 24 9.18 0.38 -0.19
CA PRO A 24 9.77 -0.86 0.29
C PRO A 24 8.88 -1.50 1.35
N THR A 25 8.78 -2.84 1.35
CA THR A 25 8.19 -3.59 2.47
C THR A 25 9.15 -4.67 2.95
N GLU A 26 8.81 -5.36 4.00
CA GLU A 26 9.59 -6.50 4.52
C GLU A 26 9.54 -7.74 3.61
N THR A 27 8.75 -7.73 2.54
CA THR A 27 8.64 -8.84 1.58
C THR A 27 9.11 -8.45 0.19
N VAL A 28 8.43 -7.51 -0.45
CA VAL A 28 8.71 -7.00 -1.79
C VAL A 28 8.38 -5.51 -1.86
N TYR A 29 8.82 -4.80 -2.88
CA TYR A 29 8.34 -3.43 -3.10
C TYR A 29 6.86 -3.43 -3.49
N GLY A 30 6.11 -2.45 -2.97
CA GLY A 30 4.71 -2.20 -3.32
C GLY A 30 4.56 -0.98 -4.21
N LEU A 31 3.68 -1.04 -5.21
CA LEU A 31 3.26 0.13 -5.97
C LEU A 31 2.09 0.80 -5.26
N ALA A 32 2.39 1.87 -4.53
CA ALA A 32 1.46 2.51 -3.60
C ALA A 32 0.76 3.72 -4.20
N ALA A 33 -0.51 3.89 -3.83
CA ALA A 33 -1.31 5.08 -4.13
C ALA A 33 -2.36 5.30 -3.04
N ASN A 34 -2.93 6.52 -2.96
CA ASN A 34 -3.98 6.89 -2.02
C ASN A 34 -5.21 5.97 -2.19
N ALA A 35 -5.53 5.19 -1.16
CA ALA A 35 -6.63 4.22 -1.20
C ALA A 35 -8.02 4.86 -1.24
N TYR A 36 -8.14 6.15 -0.91
CA TYR A 36 -9.40 6.90 -1.00
C TYR A 36 -9.65 7.49 -2.38
N SER A 37 -8.62 7.57 -3.24
CA SER A 37 -8.72 8.23 -4.55
C SER A 37 -8.96 7.25 -5.69
N ASN A 38 -10.14 7.34 -6.33
CA ASN A 38 -10.45 6.55 -7.52
C ASN A 38 -9.44 6.77 -8.67
N SER A 39 -8.96 8.01 -8.86
CA SER A 39 -7.99 8.31 -9.91
C SER A 39 -6.64 7.67 -9.64
N ALA A 40 -6.18 7.69 -8.38
CA ALA A 40 -4.94 7.04 -7.96
C ALA A 40 -4.99 5.51 -8.11
N ILE A 41 -6.12 4.89 -7.73
CA ILE A 41 -6.32 3.45 -7.87
C ILE A 41 -6.36 3.01 -9.33
N LYS A 42 -7.02 3.78 -10.21
CA LYS A 42 -7.00 3.52 -11.67
C LYS A 42 -5.57 3.52 -12.23
N LYS A 43 -4.68 4.40 -11.72
CA LYS A 43 -3.27 4.42 -12.14
C LYS A 43 -2.52 3.15 -11.74
N ILE A 44 -2.76 2.59 -10.53
CA ILE A 44 -2.18 1.29 -10.14
C ILE A 44 -2.57 0.21 -11.15
N TYR A 45 -3.87 0.06 -11.43
CA TYR A 45 -4.35 -0.96 -12.37
C TYR A 45 -3.75 -0.77 -13.78
N HIS A 46 -3.70 0.48 -14.26
CA HIS A 46 -3.14 0.81 -15.56
C HIS A 46 -1.63 0.49 -15.63
N LEU A 47 -0.83 0.99 -14.68
CA LEU A 47 0.62 0.78 -14.66
C LEU A 47 0.99 -0.70 -14.58
N LYS A 48 0.28 -1.44 -13.74
CA LYS A 48 0.53 -2.88 -13.55
C LYS A 48 -0.08 -3.76 -14.65
N LYS A 49 -0.89 -3.22 -15.56
CA LYS A 49 -1.75 -4.03 -16.46
C LYS A 49 -2.56 -5.08 -15.67
N ARG A 50 -3.00 -4.71 -14.45
CA ARG A 50 -3.68 -5.62 -13.54
C ARG A 50 -5.15 -5.77 -13.93
N PRO A 51 -5.71 -6.99 -13.93
CA PRO A 51 -7.14 -7.19 -14.09
C PRO A 51 -7.93 -6.48 -12.99
N LYS A 52 -8.97 -5.72 -13.35
CA LYS A 52 -9.76 -4.90 -12.40
C LYS A 52 -10.51 -5.72 -11.36
N TYR A 53 -10.82 -6.99 -11.65
CA TYR A 53 -11.47 -7.91 -10.71
C TYR A 53 -10.55 -8.40 -9.58
N ASN A 54 -9.24 -8.12 -9.64
CA ASN A 54 -8.28 -8.57 -8.65
C ASN A 54 -8.05 -7.46 -7.60
N PRO A 55 -8.62 -7.56 -6.37
CA PRO A 55 -8.58 -6.51 -5.38
C PRO A 55 -7.17 -6.18 -4.90
N LEU A 56 -7.03 -5.06 -4.21
CA LEU A 56 -5.75 -4.54 -3.71
C LEU A 56 -5.67 -4.66 -2.19
N ILE A 57 -4.45 -4.90 -1.68
CA ILE A 57 -4.15 -4.85 -0.24
C ILE A 57 -3.94 -3.38 0.14
N VAL A 58 -4.54 -2.97 1.28
CA VAL A 58 -4.39 -1.62 1.83
C VAL A 58 -3.52 -1.65 3.07
N HIS A 59 -2.52 -0.78 3.09
CA HIS A 59 -1.56 -0.64 4.18
C HIS A 59 -1.97 0.50 5.09
N TYR A 60 -2.05 0.21 6.39
CA TYR A 60 -2.38 1.15 7.46
C TYR A 60 -1.19 1.37 8.39
N TYR A 61 -1.14 2.55 9.02
CA TYR A 61 -0.16 2.84 10.05
C TYR A 61 -0.56 2.24 11.40
N SER A 62 -1.84 2.37 11.78
CA SER A 62 -2.34 2.00 13.09
C SER A 62 -3.76 1.41 13.03
N ILE A 63 -4.22 0.83 14.14
CA ILE A 63 -5.59 0.34 14.29
C ILE A 63 -6.59 1.49 14.25
N GLU A 64 -6.27 2.62 14.88
CA GLU A 64 -7.12 3.81 14.91
C GLU A 64 -7.41 4.35 13.51
N ASP A 65 -6.43 4.26 12.61
CA ASP A 65 -6.65 4.60 11.20
C ASP A 65 -7.52 3.57 10.50
N LEU A 66 -7.32 2.28 10.78
CA LEU A 66 -8.12 1.19 10.23
C LEU A 66 -9.58 1.24 10.67
N GLU A 67 -9.85 1.63 11.92
CA GLU A 67 -11.20 1.75 12.48
C GLU A 67 -12.08 2.78 11.76
N LYS A 68 -11.49 3.71 11.04
CA LYS A 68 -12.24 4.65 10.18
C LYS A 68 -12.94 3.93 9.02
N ASP A 69 -12.37 2.81 8.57
CA ASP A 69 -12.80 2.11 7.36
C ASP A 69 -13.39 0.71 7.63
N CYS A 70 -12.91 -0.01 8.65
CA CYS A 70 -13.26 -1.42 8.89
C CYS A 70 -13.91 -1.65 10.25
N ILE A 71 -14.68 -2.74 10.33
CA ILE A 71 -15.22 -3.26 11.58
C ILE A 71 -14.15 -4.13 12.23
N ILE A 72 -13.76 -3.78 13.45
CA ILE A 72 -12.77 -4.50 14.25
C ILE A 72 -13.48 -5.54 15.12
N ASN A 73 -12.89 -6.73 15.29
CA ASN A 73 -13.36 -7.77 16.17
C ASN A 73 -12.22 -8.36 17.01
N ASP A 74 -12.58 -9.12 18.05
CA ASP A 74 -11.60 -9.68 19.00
C ASP A 74 -10.61 -10.65 18.36
N VAL A 75 -11.04 -11.42 17.35
CA VAL A 75 -10.16 -12.35 16.63
C VAL A 75 -9.07 -11.56 15.90
N PHE A 76 -9.43 -10.50 15.20
CA PHE A 76 -8.46 -9.61 14.56
C PHE A 76 -7.50 -9.00 15.59
N LEU A 77 -7.99 -8.50 16.73
CA LEU A 77 -7.15 -7.89 17.76
C LEU A 77 -6.12 -8.87 18.33
N LYS A 78 -6.52 -10.12 18.58
CA LYS A 78 -5.61 -11.18 19.03
C LYS A 78 -4.52 -11.47 17.99
N LEU A 79 -4.89 -11.60 16.72
CA LEU A 79 -3.95 -11.85 15.63
C LEU A 79 -3.04 -10.65 15.38
N TYR A 80 -3.59 -9.44 15.43
CA TYR A 80 -2.81 -8.20 15.28
C TYR A 80 -1.72 -8.09 16.33
N LYS A 81 -2.04 -8.29 17.61
CA LYS A 81 -1.07 -8.24 18.71
C LYS A 81 0.09 -9.23 18.52
N LYS A 82 -0.18 -10.38 17.91
CA LYS A 82 0.83 -11.45 17.72
C LYS A 82 1.67 -11.27 16.47
N PHE A 83 1.08 -10.75 15.37
CA PHE A 83 1.69 -10.82 14.04
C PHE A 83 1.90 -9.46 13.35
N SER A 84 1.42 -8.36 13.94
CA SER A 84 1.61 -7.02 13.35
C SER A 84 2.53 -6.13 14.21
N PRO A 85 3.33 -5.27 13.58
CA PRO A 85 3.49 -5.12 12.12
C PRO A 85 4.26 -6.30 11.50
N GLY A 86 3.86 -6.72 10.28
CA GLY A 86 4.47 -7.88 9.64
C GLY A 86 3.84 -8.29 8.31
N PRO A 87 4.27 -9.45 7.75
CA PRO A 87 3.87 -9.91 6.42
C PRO A 87 2.49 -10.58 6.37
N ILE A 88 1.63 -10.33 7.35
CA ILE A 88 0.27 -10.88 7.40
C ILE A 88 -0.74 -9.93 6.76
N THR A 89 -1.71 -10.49 6.05
CA THR A 89 -2.86 -9.76 5.50
C THR A 89 -4.14 -10.26 6.16
N TYR A 90 -4.94 -9.34 6.68
CA TYR A 90 -6.23 -9.60 7.29
C TYR A 90 -7.35 -9.26 6.31
N ILE A 91 -8.43 -10.04 6.32
CA ILE A 91 -9.66 -9.71 5.58
C ILE A 91 -10.70 -9.25 6.59
N LEU A 92 -11.09 -7.98 6.50
CA LEU A 92 -12.01 -7.35 7.44
C LEU A 92 -13.23 -6.77 6.72
N LYS A 93 -14.37 -6.74 7.41
CA LYS A 93 -15.61 -6.16 6.88
C LYS A 93 -15.48 -4.63 6.83
N LEU A 94 -15.79 -4.03 5.66
CA LEU A 94 -15.85 -2.58 5.51
C LEU A 94 -17.04 -1.99 6.27
N LYS A 95 -16.85 -0.80 6.83
CA LYS A 95 -17.94 0.04 7.31
C LYS A 95 -18.71 0.63 6.12
N LYS A 96 -20.01 0.86 6.30
CA LYS A 96 -20.87 1.46 5.25
C LYS A 96 -20.41 2.85 4.83
N ASN A 97 -19.83 3.62 5.75
CA ASN A 97 -19.30 4.96 5.57
C ASN A 97 -17.78 5.00 5.30
N SER A 98 -17.15 3.87 4.99
CA SER A 98 -15.73 3.82 4.61
C SER A 98 -15.47 4.68 3.38
N ARG A 99 -14.33 5.38 3.41
CA ARG A 99 -13.85 6.22 2.31
C ARG A 99 -13.02 5.45 1.29
N ILE A 100 -12.75 4.16 1.52
CA ILE A 100 -11.98 3.32 0.59
C ILE A 100 -12.67 3.29 -0.77
N SER A 101 -11.88 3.58 -1.81
CA SER A 101 -12.34 3.47 -3.20
C SER A 101 -12.90 2.07 -3.47
N ARG A 102 -14.10 1.99 -4.02
CA ARG A 102 -14.70 0.70 -4.41
C ARG A 102 -13.86 -0.07 -5.43
N LEU A 103 -13.00 0.60 -6.18
CA LEU A 103 -12.04 -0.04 -7.08
C LEU A 103 -10.98 -0.87 -6.34
N VAL A 104 -10.65 -0.53 -5.09
CA VAL A 104 -9.70 -1.30 -4.25
C VAL A 104 -10.24 -2.69 -3.96
N THR A 105 -11.53 -2.80 -3.66
CA THR A 105 -12.19 -4.04 -3.24
C THR A 105 -12.94 -4.75 -4.36
N ASN A 106 -12.96 -4.19 -5.56
CA ASN A 106 -13.82 -4.64 -6.64
C ASN A 106 -15.30 -4.76 -6.18
N ASN A 107 -15.80 -3.73 -5.47
CA ASN A 107 -17.13 -3.67 -4.87
C ASN A 107 -17.42 -4.72 -3.79
N SER A 108 -16.44 -5.47 -3.30
CA SER A 108 -16.62 -6.36 -2.15
C SER A 108 -16.95 -5.57 -0.88
N THR A 109 -17.64 -6.22 0.05
CA THR A 109 -17.93 -5.70 1.40
C THR A 109 -16.77 -5.91 2.37
N THR A 110 -15.66 -6.49 1.92
CA THR A 110 -14.47 -6.76 2.72
C THR A 110 -13.24 -6.07 2.14
N LEU A 111 -12.26 -5.82 2.99
CA LEU A 111 -10.98 -5.20 2.66
C LEU A 111 -9.82 -6.08 3.11
N ALA A 112 -8.83 -6.26 2.23
CA ALA A 112 -7.54 -6.85 2.56
C ALA A 112 -6.64 -5.79 3.19
N VAL A 113 -6.17 -6.02 4.42
CA VAL A 113 -5.45 -5.05 5.25
C VAL A 113 -4.12 -5.59 5.71
N ARG A 114 -3.08 -4.76 5.69
CA ARG A 114 -1.73 -5.09 6.19
C ARG A 114 -1.13 -3.92 6.97
N PHE A 115 -0.33 -4.24 7.99
CA PHE A 115 0.48 -3.28 8.74
C PHE A 115 1.95 -3.59 8.47
N PRO A 116 2.60 -2.86 7.55
CA PRO A 116 3.96 -3.18 7.13
C PRO A 116 4.98 -2.92 8.24
N LYS A 117 5.99 -3.80 8.35
CA LYS A 117 7.07 -3.69 9.34
C LYS A 117 8.18 -2.73 8.91
N HIS A 118 8.34 -2.49 7.62
CA HIS A 118 9.45 -1.70 7.08
C HIS A 118 9.44 -0.26 7.59
N LYS A 119 10.53 0.18 8.22
CA LYS A 119 10.65 1.46 8.94
C LYS A 119 10.27 2.67 8.08
N ILE A 120 10.74 2.71 6.84
CA ILE A 120 10.50 3.83 5.91
C ILE A 120 9.01 3.90 5.54
N THR A 121 8.39 2.78 5.20
CA THR A 121 6.97 2.71 4.84
C THR A 121 6.07 3.03 6.03
N LYS A 122 6.41 2.54 7.23
CA LYS A 122 5.71 2.94 8.46
C LYS A 122 5.76 4.45 8.67
N TYR A 123 6.94 5.07 8.49
CA TYR A 123 7.08 6.51 8.67
C TYR A 123 6.29 7.28 7.61
N LEU A 124 6.30 6.82 6.35
CA LEU A 124 5.47 7.42 5.29
C LEU A 124 3.99 7.35 5.67
N LEU A 125 3.47 6.17 6.06
CA LEU A 125 2.07 5.99 6.49
C LEU A 125 1.72 6.90 7.67
N LYS A 126 2.63 7.08 8.64
CA LYS A 126 2.45 7.96 9.81
C LYS A 126 2.22 9.43 9.42
N VAL A 127 2.87 9.91 8.36
CA VAL A 127 2.76 11.32 7.94
C VAL A 127 1.68 11.57 6.90
N LEU A 128 1.02 10.50 6.43
CA LEU A 128 -0.14 10.57 5.55
C LEU A 128 -1.43 10.62 6.39
N ASN A 129 -2.47 11.26 5.85
CA ASN A 129 -3.82 11.29 6.45
C ASN A 129 -4.79 10.32 5.72
N TYR A 130 -4.24 9.37 4.97
CA TYR A 130 -4.95 8.32 4.24
C TYR A 130 -4.11 7.05 4.16
N PRO A 131 -4.75 5.87 4.06
CA PRO A 131 -4.05 4.61 3.86
C PRO A 131 -3.61 4.43 2.40
N LEU A 132 -2.67 3.52 2.17
CA LEU A 132 -2.10 3.24 0.86
C LEU A 132 -2.56 1.89 0.32
N ALA A 133 -3.23 1.87 -0.82
CA ALA A 133 -3.38 0.63 -1.59
C ALA A 133 -2.03 0.33 -2.27
N ALA A 134 -1.46 -0.85 -2.00
CA ALA A 134 -0.14 -1.20 -2.49
C ALA A 134 -0.01 -2.70 -2.82
N PRO A 135 -0.38 -3.13 -4.02
CA PRO A 135 0.04 -4.43 -4.55
C PRO A 135 1.55 -4.45 -4.80
N SER A 136 2.15 -5.62 -5.06
CA SER A 136 3.57 -5.73 -5.43
C SER A 136 3.94 -4.79 -6.59
N ALA A 137 5.16 -4.25 -6.58
CA ALA A 137 5.63 -3.30 -7.59
C ALA A 137 6.24 -4.01 -8.81
N ASN A 138 5.42 -4.76 -9.55
CA ASN A 138 5.76 -5.43 -10.82
C ASN A 138 4.58 -5.35 -11.80
N ILE A 139 4.82 -5.50 -13.09
CA ILE A 139 3.76 -5.75 -14.06
C ILE A 139 3.10 -7.09 -13.72
N SER A 140 1.77 -7.17 -13.80
CA SER A 140 1.02 -8.39 -13.46
C SER A 140 1.52 -9.58 -14.29
N GLY A 141 1.77 -10.71 -13.60
CA GLY A 141 2.34 -11.91 -14.21
C GLY A 141 3.87 -11.99 -14.19
N LYS A 142 4.58 -10.90 -13.87
CA LYS A 142 6.03 -10.91 -13.68
C LYS A 142 6.43 -11.17 -12.23
N ILE A 143 7.73 -11.42 -12.01
CA ILE A 143 8.32 -11.59 -10.68
C ILE A 143 8.21 -10.28 -9.89
N SER A 144 7.91 -10.40 -8.60
CA SER A 144 7.79 -9.24 -7.70
C SER A 144 9.13 -8.54 -7.50
N ALA A 145 9.13 -7.20 -7.57
CA ALA A 145 10.32 -6.39 -7.39
C ALA A 145 10.83 -6.44 -5.93
N VAL A 146 12.09 -6.79 -5.75
CA VAL A 146 12.79 -6.79 -4.46
C VAL A 146 13.77 -5.63 -4.33
N SER A 147 14.02 -4.89 -5.40
CA SER A 147 14.91 -3.74 -5.46
C SER A 147 14.32 -2.61 -6.32
N SER A 148 14.87 -1.41 -6.19
CA SER A 148 14.54 -0.28 -7.06
C SER A 148 14.91 -0.54 -8.53
N LYS A 149 15.96 -1.33 -8.79
CA LYS A 149 16.36 -1.71 -10.14
C LYS A 149 15.26 -2.49 -10.85
N ASP A 150 14.66 -3.49 -10.18
CA ASP A 150 13.57 -4.29 -10.75
C ASP A 150 12.36 -3.42 -11.12
N ILE A 151 12.07 -2.39 -10.29
CA ILE A 151 10.99 -1.43 -10.55
C ILE A 151 11.29 -0.59 -11.80
N LEU A 152 12.52 -0.13 -11.95
CA LEU A 152 12.95 0.64 -13.14
C LEU A 152 12.90 -0.20 -14.40
N GLU A 153 13.25 -1.48 -14.32
CA GLU A 153 13.16 -2.43 -15.44
C GLU A 153 11.70 -2.63 -15.89
N ASP A 154 10.76 -2.74 -14.95
CA ASP A 154 9.36 -2.99 -15.27
C ASP A 154 8.60 -1.73 -15.68
N PHE A 155 8.83 -0.61 -15.02
CA PHE A 155 8.02 0.60 -15.19
C PHE A 155 8.75 1.78 -15.81
N GLY A 156 10.08 1.78 -15.80
CA GLY A 156 10.88 2.92 -16.27
C GLY A 156 10.46 4.22 -15.57
N LYS A 157 10.29 5.29 -16.34
CA LYS A 157 9.88 6.62 -15.85
C LYS A 157 8.36 6.75 -15.53
N LYS A 158 7.57 5.68 -15.72
CA LYS A 158 6.12 5.71 -15.45
C LYS A 158 5.80 5.77 -13.96
N VAL A 159 6.63 5.17 -13.10
CA VAL A 159 6.57 5.36 -11.66
C VAL A 159 7.27 6.65 -11.29
N LYS A 160 6.53 7.60 -10.70
CA LYS A 160 7.00 8.98 -10.49
C LYS A 160 8.06 9.11 -9.40
N PHE A 161 8.08 8.21 -8.44
CA PHE A 161 9.07 8.20 -7.37
C PHE A 161 9.25 6.80 -6.79
N ILE A 162 10.48 6.43 -6.50
CA ILE A 162 10.83 5.20 -5.78
C ILE A 162 11.40 5.63 -4.44
N LEU A 163 10.73 5.23 -3.36
CA LEU A 163 11.21 5.44 -2.01
C LEU A 163 12.19 4.33 -1.65
N GLU A 164 13.47 4.66 -1.74
CA GLU A 164 14.54 3.69 -1.53
C GLU A 164 14.52 3.12 -0.12
N GLY A 165 14.54 1.79 -0.01
CA GLY A 165 14.51 1.04 1.22
C GLY A 165 15.54 -0.09 1.30
N GLY A 166 16.46 -0.16 0.34
CA GLY A 166 17.34 -1.30 0.18
C GLY A 166 16.65 -2.49 -0.47
N LYS A 167 17.28 -3.65 -0.45
CA LYS A 167 16.72 -4.90 -0.97
C LYS A 167 15.71 -5.45 0.05
N SER A 168 14.51 -5.78 -0.43
CA SER A 168 13.51 -6.55 0.36
C SER A 168 13.97 -7.99 0.54
N SER A 169 13.52 -8.64 1.63
CA SER A 169 13.98 -9.99 2.03
C SER A 169 13.39 -11.05 1.11
#